data_d349ade7bfe3fa8a64fe87d11b67ab0d
#
_entry.id   d349ade7bfe3fa8a64fe87d11b67ab0d
#
_cell.length_a   1.000
_cell.length_b   1.000
_cell.length_c   1.000
_cell.angle_alpha   90.00
_cell.angle_beta   90.00
_cell.angle_gamma   90.00
#
_symmetry.space_group_name_H-M   'P 1'
#
loop_
_entity.id
_entity.type
_entity.pdbx_description
1 polymer ?
#
loop_
_entity_poly.entity_id
_entity_poly.type
_entity_poly.pdbx_seq_one_letter_code
_entity_poly.pdbx_strand_id
1 'polypeptide(L)'
;MEEIYSYYKENIDAYTRRLGNLKKKIHLMGSIRLALVAGAILSLWIFRDESWQWLTGITFAYIIPFALLMWYHNKMYARKVYAETLIKLNEDELKGLDYDFSAFDGAADKISGEHSFCLDLDVFGDRSLFQSLNRTVTGFGRERLAGWFSNPLTDKKEIVKRQEAVKELAALSALRQHFYVTGIIRQDTQDTRDNDINFMDRLTRRKHKFVDSLPWKLLIWAVPVLWIVLGIAYSLDWISGSLLNIYFLITLVIAYGRAKEINALYATVNKMESIFNRYAKLMRCVEEDNFQSEELKEISGQLANEKELASHAIKRLSSYIGGLDQRFSLAGIIFNLFYLRDTRHAILLERWIQTYSDKLPLWFDALARFDALNSLGGFAFNHPEYIYPEIADTYFQMEGKALGHPLLNRDVCVKNDIDIRKSPWFLIITGANMAGKSTYLRTIGVNYLLACVGAPVCAASLTVYPAHMVTSLRTSDSLASNESYFFAELKRLKMIIDRLQNGEKLFIILDEILKGTNSIDKQKGSLALMKQLVAYKACGIIATHDLVLGTLEEEFPEQIKNYRFEADIKDEELSFSYQLREGIAQNMNACFLMNKMGILFN
;
A
#
# COMPACT_ATOMS: atom_id res chain seq x y z
N MET A 1 -15.23 -20.44 -0.03
CA MET A 1 -15.75 -19.15 0.51
C MET A 1 -16.23 -19.28 1.93
N GLU A 2 -17.09 -20.24 2.28
CA GLU A 2 -17.57 -20.42 3.67
C GLU A 2 -16.44 -20.53 4.69
N GLU A 3 -15.35 -21.21 4.34
CA GLU A 3 -14.15 -21.32 5.18
C GLU A 3 -13.50 -19.95 5.46
N ILE A 4 -13.46 -19.06 4.47
CA ILE A 4 -12.89 -17.70 4.63
C ILE A 4 -13.79 -16.84 5.54
N TYR A 5 -15.13 -16.89 5.33
CA TYR A 5 -16.06 -16.23 6.22
C TYR A 5 -15.96 -16.76 7.66
N SER A 6 -15.85 -18.09 7.84
CA SER A 6 -15.67 -18.71 9.15
C SER A 6 -14.38 -18.25 9.82
N TYR A 7 -13.26 -18.23 9.08
CA TYR A 7 -11.96 -17.75 9.56
C TYR A 7 -12.04 -16.33 10.14
N TYR A 8 -12.64 -15.39 9.40
CA TYR A 8 -12.76 -14.01 9.89
C TYR A 8 -13.71 -13.89 11.08
N LYS A 9 -14.85 -14.60 11.09
CA LYS A 9 -15.80 -14.61 12.22
C LYS A 9 -15.17 -15.21 13.48
N GLU A 10 -14.49 -16.33 13.35
CA GLU A 10 -13.80 -16.99 14.47
C GLU A 10 -12.73 -16.07 15.08
N ASN A 11 -11.97 -15.35 14.24
CA ASN A 11 -11.02 -14.35 14.71
C ASN A 11 -11.69 -13.21 15.47
N ILE A 12 -12.80 -12.66 14.94
CA ILE A 12 -13.57 -11.61 15.62
C ILE A 12 -14.02 -12.09 16.98
N ASP A 13 -14.61 -13.28 17.08
CA ASP A 13 -15.11 -13.86 18.34
C ASP A 13 -13.99 -14.11 19.35
N ALA A 14 -12.86 -14.68 18.89
CA ALA A 14 -11.71 -14.96 19.74
C ALA A 14 -11.12 -13.69 20.33
N TYR A 15 -10.92 -12.66 19.48
CA TYR A 15 -10.33 -11.39 19.93
C TYR A 15 -11.32 -10.52 20.71
N THR A 16 -12.62 -10.62 20.46
CA THR A 16 -13.68 -9.96 21.27
C THR A 16 -13.68 -10.51 22.70
N ARG A 17 -13.63 -11.82 22.88
CA ARG A 17 -13.48 -12.45 24.20
C ARG A 17 -12.19 -12.00 24.89
N ARG A 18 -11.08 -11.97 24.17
CA ARG A 18 -9.77 -11.51 24.69
C ARG A 18 -9.83 -10.04 25.09
N LEU A 19 -10.47 -9.19 24.29
CA LEU A 19 -10.67 -7.77 24.56
C LEU A 19 -11.48 -7.53 25.84
N GLY A 20 -12.57 -8.28 26.05
CA GLY A 20 -13.36 -8.23 27.27
C GLY A 20 -12.52 -8.51 28.53
N ASN A 21 -11.65 -9.52 28.48
CA ASN A 21 -10.72 -9.84 29.57
C ASN A 21 -9.66 -8.76 29.80
N LEU A 22 -9.14 -8.16 28.73
CA LEU A 22 -8.17 -7.07 28.81
C LEU A 22 -8.81 -5.81 29.42
N LYS A 23 -10.03 -5.45 29.04
CA LYS A 23 -10.77 -4.31 29.60
C LYS A 23 -10.96 -4.46 31.11
N LYS A 24 -11.37 -5.65 31.58
CA LYS A 24 -11.50 -5.95 33.03
C LYS A 24 -10.18 -5.75 33.78
N LYS A 25 -9.07 -6.28 33.24
CA LYS A 25 -7.73 -6.13 33.83
C LYS A 25 -7.28 -4.66 33.88
N ILE A 26 -7.51 -3.88 32.81
CA ILE A 26 -7.16 -2.46 32.73
C ILE A 26 -7.95 -1.66 33.77
N HIS A 27 -9.26 -1.91 33.94
CA HIS A 27 -10.07 -1.28 34.97
C HIS A 27 -9.57 -1.59 36.38
N LEU A 28 -9.30 -2.87 36.69
CA LEU A 28 -8.74 -3.25 37.98
C LEU A 28 -7.42 -2.51 38.30
N MET A 29 -6.52 -2.42 37.30
CA MET A 29 -5.28 -1.67 37.47
C MET A 29 -5.49 -0.18 37.68
N GLY A 30 -6.51 0.42 37.02
CA GLY A 30 -6.91 1.80 37.26
C GLY A 30 -7.32 2.02 38.73
N SER A 31 -8.14 1.10 39.29
CA SER A 31 -8.56 1.14 40.69
C SER A 31 -7.38 0.98 41.66
N ILE A 32 -6.46 0.04 41.39
CA ILE A 32 -5.24 -0.14 42.21
C ILE A 32 -4.35 1.11 42.19
N ARG A 33 -4.18 1.75 41.03
CA ARG A 33 -3.41 3.01 40.93
C ARG A 33 -4.04 4.13 41.76
N LEU A 34 -5.36 4.26 41.70
CA LEU A 34 -6.08 5.27 42.51
C LEU A 34 -5.90 5.00 43.99
N ALA A 35 -6.00 3.74 44.41
CA ALA A 35 -5.76 3.35 45.81
C ALA A 35 -4.31 3.61 46.27
N LEU A 36 -3.31 3.36 45.41
CA LEU A 36 -1.90 3.68 45.69
C LEU A 36 -1.69 5.18 45.89
N VAL A 37 -2.28 6.03 45.02
CA VAL A 37 -2.17 7.50 45.17
C VAL A 37 -2.87 7.98 46.43
N ALA A 38 -4.08 7.50 46.72
CA ALA A 38 -4.80 7.84 47.95
C ALA A 38 -4.03 7.39 49.20
N GLY A 39 -3.47 6.18 49.17
CA GLY A 39 -2.62 5.66 50.24
C GLY A 39 -1.34 6.47 50.47
N ALA A 40 -0.69 6.91 49.37
CA ALA A 40 0.48 7.78 49.46
C ALA A 40 0.17 9.13 50.12
N ILE A 41 -0.93 9.78 49.69
CA ILE A 41 -1.37 11.06 50.27
C ILE A 41 -1.70 10.89 51.76
N LEU A 42 -2.44 9.83 52.10
CA LEU A 42 -2.81 9.56 53.50
C LEU A 42 -1.57 9.26 54.35
N SER A 43 -0.64 8.46 53.88
CA SER A 43 0.62 8.11 54.59
C SER A 43 1.47 9.36 54.80
N LEU A 44 1.66 10.22 53.79
CA LEU A 44 2.41 11.47 53.91
C LEU A 44 1.72 12.44 54.85
N TRP A 45 0.39 12.45 54.93
CA TRP A 45 -0.34 13.28 55.88
C TRP A 45 -0.20 12.80 57.33
N ILE A 46 -0.26 11.47 57.56
CA ILE A 46 -0.11 10.87 58.91
C ILE A 46 1.33 11.06 59.45
N PHE A 47 2.32 10.86 58.57
CA PHE A 47 3.76 10.91 58.98
C PHE A 47 4.40 12.29 58.68
N ARG A 48 3.61 13.35 58.50
CA ARG A 48 4.10 14.70 58.11
C ARG A 48 5.07 15.32 59.10
N ASP A 49 4.96 14.95 60.41
CA ASP A 49 5.76 15.49 61.51
C ASP A 49 7.04 14.65 61.78
N GLU A 50 7.25 13.57 60.99
CA GLU A 50 8.43 12.71 61.06
C GLU A 50 9.63 13.30 60.30
N SER A 51 10.84 12.71 60.52
CA SER A 51 12.04 13.18 59.82
C SER A 51 11.93 13.04 58.30
N TRP A 52 12.66 13.93 57.57
CA TRP A 52 12.65 13.95 56.10
C TRP A 52 13.07 12.58 55.49
N GLN A 53 13.87 11.76 56.20
CA GLN A 53 14.28 10.43 55.81
C GLN A 53 13.09 9.47 55.75
N TRP A 54 12.17 9.53 56.70
CA TRP A 54 10.93 8.76 56.71
C TRP A 54 9.99 9.18 55.54
N LEU A 55 9.83 10.47 55.32
CA LEU A 55 9.01 10.98 54.24
C LEU A 55 9.54 10.57 52.86
N THR A 56 10.88 10.59 52.67
CA THR A 56 11.49 10.09 51.41
C THR A 56 11.32 8.59 51.25
N GLY A 57 11.48 7.81 52.32
CA GLY A 57 11.24 6.35 52.31
C GLY A 57 9.81 6.00 51.91
N ILE A 58 8.81 6.65 52.49
CA ILE A 58 7.39 6.50 52.15
C ILE A 58 7.16 6.87 50.69
N THR A 59 7.71 7.98 50.22
CA THR A 59 7.57 8.43 48.82
C THR A 59 8.08 7.38 47.85
N PHE A 60 9.27 6.82 48.04
CA PHE A 60 9.82 5.75 47.20
C PHE A 60 9.03 4.46 47.31
N ALA A 61 8.50 4.09 48.47
CA ALA A 61 7.66 2.91 48.67
C ALA A 61 6.38 2.92 47.83
N TYR A 62 5.83 4.12 47.50
CA TYR A 62 4.68 4.27 46.64
C TYR A 62 5.03 4.53 45.18
N ILE A 63 6.08 5.31 44.86
CA ILE A 63 6.50 5.64 43.49
C ILE A 63 6.91 4.39 42.72
N ILE A 64 7.69 3.48 43.32
CA ILE A 64 8.18 2.29 42.63
C ILE A 64 7.05 1.36 42.19
N PRO A 65 6.11 0.92 43.09
CA PRO A 65 4.95 0.13 42.66
C PRO A 65 4.06 0.85 41.64
N PHE A 66 3.86 2.17 41.80
CA PHE A 66 3.09 2.98 40.83
C PHE A 66 3.75 2.96 39.44
N ALA A 67 5.07 3.15 39.33
CA ALA A 67 5.80 3.10 38.08
C ALA A 67 5.73 1.71 37.42
N LEU A 68 5.88 0.64 38.19
CA LEU A 68 5.73 -0.74 37.71
C LEU A 68 4.30 -0.99 37.19
N LEU A 69 3.30 -0.52 37.92
CA LEU A 69 1.90 -0.66 37.53
C LEU A 69 1.57 0.15 36.27
N MET A 70 2.16 1.35 36.13
CA MET A 70 2.06 2.15 34.90
C MET A 70 2.67 1.45 33.71
N TRP A 71 3.86 0.87 33.86
CA TRP A 71 4.52 0.10 32.80
C TRP A 71 3.66 -1.10 32.36
N TYR A 72 3.12 -1.85 33.31
CA TYR A 72 2.26 -3.00 33.03
C TYR A 72 0.92 -2.58 32.41
N HIS A 73 0.32 -1.50 32.88
CA HIS A 73 -0.90 -0.91 32.31
C HIS A 73 -0.69 -0.52 30.85
N ASN A 74 0.42 0.15 30.52
CA ASN A 74 0.73 0.54 29.15
C ASN A 74 0.89 -0.69 28.24
N LYS A 75 1.47 -1.78 28.76
CA LYS A 75 1.59 -3.05 28.02
C LYS A 75 0.20 -3.69 27.77
N MET A 76 -0.71 -3.64 28.75
CA MET A 76 -2.09 -4.14 28.58
C MET A 76 -2.89 -3.26 27.62
N TYR A 77 -2.71 -1.95 27.70
CA TYR A 77 -3.36 -1.01 26.79
C TYR A 77 -2.91 -1.21 25.32
N ALA A 78 -1.62 -1.42 25.09
CA ALA A 78 -1.11 -1.75 23.76
C ALA A 78 -1.73 -3.06 23.20
N ARG A 79 -1.89 -4.09 24.06
CA ARG A 79 -2.58 -5.34 23.68
C ARG A 79 -4.07 -5.13 23.40
N LYS A 80 -4.72 -4.21 24.12
CA LYS A 80 -6.11 -3.83 23.88
C LYS A 80 -6.25 -3.20 22.50
N VAL A 81 -5.43 -2.17 22.19
CA VAL A 81 -5.45 -1.50 20.87
C VAL A 81 -5.17 -2.49 19.74
N TYR A 82 -4.22 -3.40 19.93
CA TYR A 82 -3.94 -4.46 18.96
C TYR A 82 -5.18 -5.32 18.68
N ALA A 83 -5.87 -5.77 19.74
CA ALA A 83 -7.08 -6.59 19.59
C ALA A 83 -8.22 -5.81 18.91
N GLU A 84 -8.43 -4.55 19.28
CA GLU A 84 -9.46 -3.68 18.66
C GLU A 84 -9.17 -3.45 17.17
N THR A 85 -7.92 -3.20 16.78
CA THR A 85 -7.52 -3.01 15.38
C THR A 85 -7.67 -4.31 14.58
N LEU A 86 -7.36 -5.47 15.18
CA LEU A 86 -7.51 -6.76 14.51
C LEU A 86 -8.99 -7.13 14.31
N ILE A 87 -9.86 -6.86 15.28
CA ILE A 87 -11.30 -7.03 15.12
C ILE A 87 -11.79 -6.19 13.96
N LYS A 88 -11.44 -4.90 13.94
CA LYS A 88 -11.85 -3.99 12.87
C LYS A 88 -11.36 -4.46 11.50
N LEU A 89 -10.10 -4.92 11.39
CA LEU A 89 -9.58 -5.47 10.14
C LEU A 89 -10.45 -6.63 9.64
N ASN A 90 -10.75 -7.60 10.52
CA ASN A 90 -11.54 -8.78 10.13
C ASN A 90 -13.00 -8.39 9.78
N GLU A 91 -13.59 -7.38 10.43
CA GLU A 91 -14.90 -6.82 10.08
C GLU A 91 -14.87 -6.14 8.69
N ASP A 92 -13.82 -5.36 8.39
CA ASP A 92 -13.66 -4.69 7.11
C ASP A 92 -13.36 -5.70 5.98
N GLU A 93 -12.63 -6.80 6.26
CA GLU A 93 -12.44 -7.89 5.29
C GLU A 93 -13.75 -8.64 5.00
N LEU A 94 -14.61 -8.87 5.99
CA LEU A 94 -15.95 -9.46 5.76
C LEU A 94 -16.79 -8.58 4.84
N LYS A 95 -16.78 -7.24 5.03
CA LYS A 95 -17.45 -6.32 4.11
C LYS A 95 -16.85 -6.40 2.70
N GLY A 96 -15.51 -6.48 2.60
CA GLY A 96 -14.82 -6.66 1.33
C GLY A 96 -15.22 -7.93 0.58
N LEU A 97 -15.46 -9.04 1.29
CA LEU A 97 -16.00 -10.27 0.70
C LEU A 97 -17.43 -10.08 0.14
N ASP A 98 -18.18 -9.13 0.69
CA ASP A 98 -19.50 -8.71 0.21
C ASP A 98 -19.44 -7.55 -0.79
N TYR A 99 -18.25 -7.27 -1.37
CA TYR A 99 -17.98 -6.22 -2.37
C TYR A 99 -18.14 -4.78 -1.85
N ASP A 100 -18.14 -4.56 -0.53
CA ASP A 100 -18.01 -3.23 0.08
C ASP A 100 -16.55 -2.95 0.44
N PHE A 101 -15.86 -2.22 -0.43
CA PHE A 101 -14.44 -1.86 -0.27
C PHE A 101 -14.25 -0.48 0.36
N SER A 102 -15.28 0.18 0.84
CA SER A 102 -15.26 1.57 1.34
C SER A 102 -14.28 1.83 2.48
N ALA A 103 -13.92 0.79 3.24
CA ALA A 103 -12.94 0.86 4.32
C ALA A 103 -11.48 1.00 3.82
N PHE A 104 -11.21 0.74 2.54
CA PHE A 104 -9.88 0.66 1.97
C PHE A 104 -9.59 1.81 1.01
N ASP A 105 -8.31 2.19 0.88
CA ASP A 105 -7.88 3.28 0.02
C ASP A 105 -7.79 2.84 -1.45
N GLY A 106 -8.51 3.54 -2.32
CA GLY A 106 -8.56 3.30 -3.76
C GLY A 106 -7.51 4.05 -4.58
N ALA A 107 -6.61 4.82 -3.96
CA ALA A 107 -5.59 5.62 -4.63
C ALA A 107 -6.16 6.58 -5.70
N ALA A 108 -7.18 7.37 -5.35
CA ALA A 108 -7.84 8.31 -6.28
C ALA A 108 -6.87 9.37 -6.86
N ASP A 109 -5.78 9.67 -6.15
CA ASP A 109 -4.69 10.55 -6.61
C ASP A 109 -3.92 10.00 -7.82
N LYS A 110 -4.07 8.71 -8.13
CA LYS A 110 -3.43 8.03 -9.28
C LYS A 110 -4.31 7.96 -10.52
N ILE A 111 -5.51 8.50 -10.48
CA ILE A 111 -6.40 8.54 -11.65
C ILE A 111 -5.79 9.51 -12.67
N SER A 112 -5.50 8.99 -13.87
CA SER A 112 -4.98 9.76 -14.99
C SER A 112 -5.64 9.33 -16.30
N GLY A 113 -6.21 10.28 -17.04
CA GLY A 113 -6.80 10.05 -18.37
C GLY A 113 -5.75 9.78 -19.45
N GLU A 114 -4.49 10.14 -19.22
CA GLU A 114 -3.40 9.94 -20.17
C GLU A 114 -2.80 8.53 -20.10
N HIS A 115 -3.08 7.80 -19.02
CA HIS A 115 -2.54 6.45 -18.83
C HIS A 115 -3.10 5.46 -19.86
N SER A 116 -2.29 4.48 -20.24
CA SER A 116 -2.61 3.53 -21.33
C SER A 116 -3.88 2.70 -21.09
N PHE A 117 -4.28 2.44 -19.81
CA PHE A 117 -5.42 1.57 -19.48
C PHE A 117 -6.04 1.82 -18.10
N CYS A 118 -5.38 2.52 -17.18
CA CYS A 118 -5.83 2.59 -15.78
C CYS A 118 -7.25 3.17 -15.62
N LEU A 119 -7.59 4.22 -16.37
CA LEU A 119 -8.92 4.84 -16.32
C LEU A 119 -9.99 3.91 -16.92
N ASP A 120 -9.69 3.27 -18.04
CA ASP A 120 -10.60 2.40 -18.78
C ASP A 120 -11.00 1.15 -18.00
N LEU A 121 -10.06 0.60 -17.24
CA LEU A 121 -10.24 -0.62 -16.46
C LEU A 121 -10.65 -0.37 -15.00
N ASP A 122 -10.95 0.86 -14.62
CA ASP A 122 -11.28 1.24 -13.24
C ASP A 122 -10.23 0.73 -12.24
N VAL A 123 -8.93 0.94 -12.57
CA VAL A 123 -7.82 0.43 -11.73
C VAL A 123 -7.75 1.19 -10.42
N PHE A 124 -7.92 2.52 -10.41
CA PHE A 124 -7.82 3.40 -9.26
C PHE A 124 -9.13 4.16 -9.01
N GLY A 125 -9.35 4.57 -7.77
CA GLY A 125 -10.52 5.33 -7.31
C GLY A 125 -11.49 4.48 -6.48
N ASP A 126 -12.70 5.01 -6.31
CA ASP A 126 -13.75 4.32 -5.57
C ASP A 126 -14.28 3.11 -6.36
N ARG A 127 -14.53 2.00 -5.64
CA ARG A 127 -14.97 0.71 -6.21
C ARG A 127 -14.04 0.17 -7.29
N SER A 128 -12.77 0.55 -7.23
CA SER A 128 -11.73 0.15 -8.18
C SER A 128 -11.10 -1.20 -7.85
N LEU A 129 -10.36 -1.73 -8.83
CA LEU A 129 -9.55 -2.92 -8.62
C LEU A 129 -8.53 -2.73 -7.48
N PHE A 130 -7.85 -1.58 -7.45
CA PHE A 130 -6.87 -1.26 -6.42
C PHE A 130 -7.53 -1.21 -5.03
N GLN A 131 -8.69 -0.59 -4.89
CA GLN A 131 -9.42 -0.52 -3.61
C GLN A 131 -9.78 -1.91 -3.08
N SER A 132 -10.15 -2.83 -3.96
CA SER A 132 -10.54 -4.19 -3.58
C SER A 132 -9.39 -5.00 -2.96
N LEU A 133 -8.16 -4.73 -3.36
CA LEU A 133 -6.97 -5.51 -2.96
C LEU A 133 -5.97 -4.75 -2.07
N ASN A 134 -6.02 -3.40 -2.02
CA ASN A 134 -5.05 -2.61 -1.28
C ASN A 134 -5.20 -2.78 0.25
N ARG A 135 -4.19 -3.36 0.87
CA ARG A 135 -4.03 -3.51 2.33
C ARG A 135 -2.68 -2.98 2.79
N THR A 136 -2.06 -2.08 2.01
CA THR A 136 -0.77 -1.50 2.37
C THR A 136 -0.89 -0.59 3.60
N VAL A 137 0.12 -0.62 4.44
CA VAL A 137 0.16 0.12 5.71
C VAL A 137 1.24 1.21 5.72
N THR A 138 2.08 1.25 4.69
CA THR A 138 3.12 2.28 4.54
C THR A 138 2.87 3.11 3.28
N GLY A 139 3.29 4.37 3.29
CA GLY A 139 3.24 5.22 2.09
C GLY A 139 4.07 4.64 0.93
N PHE A 140 5.26 4.12 1.24
CA PHE A 140 6.13 3.46 0.26
C PHE A 140 5.51 2.18 -0.32
N GLY A 141 4.83 1.36 0.50
CA GLY A 141 4.12 0.15 0.04
C GLY A 141 2.96 0.49 -0.89
N ARG A 142 2.18 1.52 -0.53
CA ARG A 142 1.09 2.02 -1.38
C ARG A 142 1.58 2.48 -2.75
N GLU A 143 2.64 3.30 -2.77
CA GLU A 143 3.25 3.76 -4.02
C GLU A 143 3.82 2.60 -4.84
N ARG A 144 4.44 1.62 -4.19
CA ARG A 144 4.96 0.43 -4.84
C ARG A 144 3.84 -0.40 -5.48
N LEU A 145 2.76 -0.67 -4.74
CA LEU A 145 1.63 -1.42 -5.24
C LEU A 145 0.94 -0.69 -6.40
N ALA A 146 0.69 0.62 -6.25
CA ALA A 146 0.11 1.44 -7.33
C ALA A 146 1.02 1.44 -8.58
N GLY A 147 2.33 1.53 -8.39
CA GLY A 147 3.32 1.44 -9.46
C GLY A 147 3.28 0.10 -10.20
N TRP A 148 3.03 -1.03 -9.52
CA TRP A 148 2.88 -2.33 -10.16
C TRP A 148 1.62 -2.44 -11.02
N PHE A 149 0.53 -1.76 -10.60
CA PHE A 149 -0.70 -1.71 -11.39
C PHE A 149 -0.62 -0.73 -12.56
N SER A 150 0.14 0.36 -12.44
CA SER A 150 0.37 1.29 -13.55
C SER A 150 1.38 0.75 -14.55
N ASN A 151 2.40 0.04 -14.08
CA ASN A 151 3.48 -0.50 -14.92
C ASN A 151 3.66 -2.00 -14.63
N PRO A 152 2.76 -2.86 -15.14
CA PRO A 152 2.81 -4.29 -14.95
C PRO A 152 4.06 -4.89 -15.59
N LEU A 153 4.50 -6.04 -15.08
CA LEU A 153 5.67 -6.75 -15.56
C LEU A 153 5.43 -7.33 -16.96
N THR A 154 6.50 -7.34 -17.76
CA THR A 154 6.53 -7.98 -19.07
C THR A 154 7.55 -9.13 -19.14
N ASP A 155 8.30 -9.39 -18.07
CA ASP A 155 9.22 -10.49 -17.94
C ASP A 155 8.57 -11.68 -17.23
N LYS A 156 8.56 -12.84 -17.87
CA LYS A 156 7.97 -14.08 -17.35
C LYS A 156 8.59 -14.50 -16.01
N LYS A 157 9.91 -14.41 -15.88
CA LYS A 157 10.62 -14.88 -14.68
C LYS A 157 10.24 -14.05 -13.46
N GLU A 158 10.19 -12.73 -13.63
CA GLU A 158 9.79 -11.81 -12.56
C GLU A 158 8.33 -12.00 -12.17
N ILE A 159 7.43 -12.26 -13.14
CA ILE A 159 6.01 -12.56 -12.85
C ILE A 159 5.89 -13.85 -12.04
N VAL A 160 6.53 -14.94 -12.47
CA VAL A 160 6.47 -16.23 -11.77
C VAL A 160 7.07 -16.12 -10.36
N LYS A 161 8.22 -15.45 -10.22
CA LYS A 161 8.85 -15.18 -8.93
C LYS A 161 7.89 -14.46 -7.96
N ARG A 162 7.15 -13.49 -8.48
CA ARG A 162 6.14 -12.76 -7.69
C ARG A 162 4.92 -13.62 -7.38
N GLN A 163 4.43 -14.44 -8.29
CA GLN A 163 3.35 -15.38 -8.04
C GLN A 163 3.67 -16.35 -6.88
N GLU A 164 4.90 -16.86 -6.83
CA GLU A 164 5.35 -17.73 -5.73
C GLU A 164 5.34 -16.99 -4.39
N ALA A 165 5.82 -15.75 -4.35
CA ALA A 165 5.80 -14.93 -3.14
C ALA A 165 4.37 -14.60 -2.68
N VAL A 166 3.47 -14.26 -3.59
CA VAL A 166 2.05 -14.01 -3.29
C VAL A 166 1.38 -15.27 -2.78
N LYS A 167 1.64 -16.43 -3.38
CA LYS A 167 1.11 -17.73 -2.96
C LYS A 167 1.57 -18.11 -1.56
N GLU A 168 2.85 -17.89 -1.24
CA GLU A 168 3.39 -18.13 0.09
C GLU A 168 2.73 -17.20 1.13
N LEU A 169 2.65 -15.91 0.85
CA LEU A 169 2.00 -14.96 1.76
C LEU A 169 0.50 -15.22 1.90
N ALA A 170 -0.19 -15.74 0.89
CA ALA A 170 -1.59 -16.11 1.01
C ALA A 170 -1.79 -17.17 2.11
N ALA A 171 -0.89 -18.12 2.26
CA ALA A 171 -0.93 -19.15 3.29
C ALA A 171 -0.57 -18.61 4.70
N LEU A 172 0.18 -17.50 4.80
CA LEU A 172 0.66 -16.91 6.06
C LEU A 172 -0.31 -15.85 6.61
N SER A 173 -1.59 -16.20 6.79
CA SER A 173 -2.64 -15.26 7.19
C SER A 173 -2.37 -14.55 8.53
N ALA A 174 -1.80 -15.26 9.51
CA ALA A 174 -1.44 -14.69 10.81
C ALA A 174 -0.35 -13.61 10.68
N LEU A 175 0.70 -13.86 9.87
CA LEU A 175 1.75 -12.88 9.59
C LEU A 175 1.18 -11.65 8.89
N ARG A 176 0.35 -11.84 7.86
CA ARG A 176 -0.29 -10.75 7.11
C ARG A 176 -1.11 -9.85 8.02
N GLN A 177 -1.97 -10.42 8.85
CA GLN A 177 -2.76 -9.65 9.80
C GLN A 177 -1.90 -8.96 10.86
N HIS A 178 -0.85 -9.65 11.37
CA HIS A 178 0.08 -9.04 12.33
C HIS A 178 0.83 -7.84 11.74
N PHE A 179 1.31 -7.96 10.50
CA PHE A 179 1.96 -6.88 9.77
C PHE A 179 1.01 -5.69 9.57
N TYR A 180 -0.20 -5.94 9.08
CA TYR A 180 -1.21 -4.90 8.87
C TYR A 180 -1.54 -4.15 10.16
N VAL A 181 -1.88 -4.88 11.24
CA VAL A 181 -2.23 -4.28 12.52
C VAL A 181 -1.06 -3.48 13.10
N THR A 182 0.17 -4.00 12.99
CA THR A 182 1.38 -3.30 13.45
C THR A 182 1.58 -1.98 12.70
N GLY A 183 1.25 -1.94 11.42
CA GLY A 183 1.37 -0.75 10.58
C GLY A 183 0.29 0.30 10.83
N ILE A 184 -0.94 -0.12 11.13
CA ILE A 184 -2.07 0.81 11.35
C ILE A 184 -2.10 1.39 12.75
N ILE A 185 -1.64 0.66 13.80
CA ILE A 185 -1.62 1.17 15.17
C ILE A 185 -0.82 2.47 15.25
N ARG A 186 -1.47 3.55 15.69
CA ARG A 186 -0.94 4.92 15.82
C ARG A 186 -0.74 5.68 14.50
N GLN A 187 -1.48 5.34 13.47
CA GLN A 187 -1.64 6.22 12.30
C GLN A 187 -2.61 7.37 12.65
N ASP A 188 -2.14 8.38 13.37
CA ASP A 188 -3.02 9.44 13.90
C ASP A 188 -3.35 10.55 12.90
N THR A 189 -2.82 10.57 11.67
CA THR A 189 -3.21 11.58 10.66
C THR A 189 -2.88 11.16 9.22
N GLN A 190 -3.74 11.57 8.30
CA GLN A 190 -3.56 11.52 6.84
C GLN A 190 -2.26 12.21 6.34
N ASP A 191 -1.71 13.14 7.13
CA ASP A 191 -0.48 13.90 6.87
C ASP A 191 0.82 13.07 6.91
N THR A 192 0.80 11.83 7.40
CA THR A 192 2.02 11.04 7.56
C THR A 192 2.49 10.38 6.28
N ARG A 193 1.63 10.14 5.29
CA ARG A 193 1.98 9.41 4.05
C ARG A 193 2.91 10.22 3.14
N ASP A 194 2.61 11.50 2.91
CA ASP A 194 3.43 12.37 2.04
C ASP A 194 4.73 12.82 2.70
N ASN A 195 4.76 12.87 4.04
CA ASN A 195 5.96 13.20 4.80
C ASN A 195 7.03 12.10 4.77
N ASP A 196 6.63 10.83 4.58
CA ASP A 196 7.55 9.69 4.61
C ASP A 196 8.53 9.72 3.42
N ILE A 197 8.06 10.07 2.23
CA ILE A 197 8.86 10.05 0.99
C ILE A 197 9.86 11.22 0.95
N ASN A 198 9.41 12.42 1.28
CA ASN A 198 10.23 13.64 1.24
C ASN A 198 11.29 13.71 2.34
N PHE A 199 11.19 12.87 3.37
CA PHE A 199 12.11 12.85 4.49
C PHE A 199 13.49 12.29 4.14
N MET A 200 13.55 11.24 3.33
CA MET A 200 14.79 10.58 2.94
C MET A 200 15.76 11.56 2.31
N ASP A 201 15.30 12.37 1.37
CA ASP A 201 16.10 13.40 0.69
C ASP A 201 16.61 14.47 1.67
N ARG A 202 15.80 14.85 2.66
CA ARG A 202 16.19 15.85 3.68
C ARG A 202 17.25 15.33 4.63
N LEU A 203 17.20 14.03 4.96
CA LEU A 203 18.13 13.42 5.89
C LEU A 203 19.53 13.22 5.25
N THR A 204 19.57 12.76 4.01
CA THR A 204 20.81 12.39 3.30
C THR A 204 21.63 13.60 2.80
N ARG A 205 20.98 14.74 2.49
CA ARG A 205 21.66 15.94 1.93
C ARG A 205 22.33 16.84 2.96
N ARG A 206 22.32 16.50 4.24
CA ARG A 206 22.77 17.40 5.31
C ARG A 206 24.27 17.27 5.60
N LYS A 207 24.94 18.44 5.83
CA LYS A 207 26.33 18.48 6.33
C LYS A 207 26.38 18.10 7.81
N HIS A 208 27.28 17.20 8.17
CA HIS A 208 27.54 16.76 9.54
C HIS A 208 28.39 17.81 10.26
N LYS A 209 27.96 18.30 11.42
CA LYS A 209 28.63 19.39 12.17
C LYS A 209 29.18 18.94 13.51
N PHE A 210 28.59 17.91 14.10
CA PHE A 210 28.92 17.45 15.44
C PHE A 210 29.84 16.24 15.45
N VAL A 211 29.64 15.27 14.55
CA VAL A 211 30.41 14.03 14.50
C VAL A 211 31.88 14.28 14.19
N ASP A 212 32.21 15.28 13.36
CA ASP A 212 33.57 15.59 12.97
C ASP A 212 34.30 16.51 13.96
N SER A 213 33.60 16.99 14.99
CA SER A 213 34.15 17.92 15.99
C SER A 213 34.74 17.18 17.19
N LEU A 214 36.08 17.08 17.25
CA LEU A 214 36.78 16.48 18.39
C LEU A 214 36.46 17.15 19.74
N PRO A 215 36.36 18.49 19.86
CA PRO A 215 36.02 19.14 21.11
C PRO A 215 34.68 18.67 21.68
N TRP A 216 33.64 18.51 20.85
CA TRP A 216 32.33 18.07 21.31
C TRP A 216 32.32 16.60 21.75
N LYS A 217 33.12 15.75 21.10
CA LYS A 217 33.31 14.34 21.52
C LYS A 217 33.96 14.25 22.91
N LEU A 218 34.86 15.16 23.22
CA LEU A 218 35.51 15.21 24.55
C LEU A 218 34.56 15.82 25.59
N LEU A 219 33.88 16.92 25.30
CA LEU A 219 32.99 17.64 26.21
C LEU A 219 31.84 16.77 26.73
N ILE A 220 31.25 15.91 25.89
CA ILE A 220 30.15 15.00 26.33
C ILE A 220 30.58 14.02 27.42
N TRP A 221 31.87 13.75 27.58
CA TRP A 221 32.42 12.94 28.66
C TRP A 221 33.00 13.77 29.81
N ALA A 222 33.68 14.85 29.49
CA ALA A 222 34.34 15.69 30.49
C ALA A 222 33.32 16.39 31.41
N VAL A 223 32.23 16.93 30.86
CA VAL A 223 31.24 17.70 31.65
C VAL A 223 30.57 16.86 32.73
N PRO A 224 30.01 15.65 32.46
CA PRO A 224 29.40 14.84 33.52
C PRO A 224 30.42 14.36 34.56
N VAL A 225 31.63 13.97 34.13
CA VAL A 225 32.68 13.54 35.04
C VAL A 225 33.08 14.67 36.00
N LEU A 226 33.24 15.89 35.47
CA LEU A 226 33.60 17.04 36.27
C LEU A 226 32.50 17.43 37.27
N TRP A 227 31.21 17.28 36.90
CA TRP A 227 30.07 17.44 37.84
C TRP A 227 30.15 16.47 39.01
N ILE A 228 30.49 15.19 38.74
CA ILE A 228 30.65 14.17 39.80
C ILE A 228 31.83 14.53 40.71
N VAL A 229 32.98 14.87 40.12
CA VAL A 229 34.19 15.20 40.87
C VAL A 229 33.95 16.44 41.75
N LEU A 230 33.41 17.52 41.21
CA LEU A 230 33.13 18.74 41.97
C LEU A 230 32.04 18.54 43.01
N GLY A 231 31.03 17.71 42.75
CA GLY A 231 30.03 17.32 43.73
C GLY A 231 30.59 16.56 44.92
N ILE A 232 31.49 15.61 44.67
CA ILE A 232 32.23 14.89 45.74
C ILE A 232 33.14 15.87 46.52
N ALA A 233 33.93 16.69 45.84
CA ALA A 233 34.80 17.64 46.45
C ALA A 233 34.04 18.66 47.33
N TYR A 234 32.86 19.08 46.92
CA TYR A 234 31.98 19.92 47.71
C TYR A 234 31.40 19.21 48.94
N SER A 235 31.00 17.92 48.79
CA SER A 235 30.50 17.11 49.92
C SER A 235 31.56 16.80 50.99
N LEU A 236 32.84 16.90 50.62
CA LEU A 236 34.00 16.74 51.50
C LEU A 236 34.55 18.08 52.01
N ASP A 237 33.84 19.19 51.81
CA ASP A 237 34.24 20.56 52.15
C ASP A 237 35.60 21.00 51.56
N TRP A 238 36.06 20.41 50.46
CA TRP A 238 37.30 20.75 49.78
C TRP A 238 37.20 21.98 48.89
N ILE A 239 35.97 22.31 48.43
CA ILE A 239 35.72 23.46 47.58
C ILE A 239 34.51 24.25 48.03
N SER A 240 34.48 25.57 47.74
CA SER A 240 33.36 26.44 48.04
C SER A 240 32.20 26.27 47.06
N GLY A 241 30.97 26.52 47.47
CA GLY A 241 29.78 26.53 46.61
C GLY A 241 29.87 27.53 45.43
N SER A 242 30.72 28.58 45.56
CA SER A 242 30.97 29.53 44.47
C SER A 242 31.59 28.89 43.25
N LEU A 243 32.49 27.89 43.43
CA LEU A 243 33.07 27.13 42.32
C LEU A 243 32.03 26.28 41.58
N LEU A 244 31.09 25.66 42.32
CA LEU A 244 29.97 24.95 41.72
C LEU A 244 29.07 25.89 40.89
N ASN A 245 28.80 27.09 41.38
CA ASN A 245 28.01 28.07 40.68
C ASN A 245 28.70 28.57 39.39
N ILE A 246 30.00 28.79 39.42
CA ILE A 246 30.79 29.13 38.23
C ILE A 246 30.75 28.01 37.21
N TYR A 247 30.96 26.74 37.65
CA TYR A 247 30.91 25.58 36.76
C TYR A 247 29.49 25.39 36.18
N PHE A 248 28.43 25.67 36.97
CA PHE A 248 27.04 25.66 36.48
C PHE A 248 26.85 26.65 35.31
N LEU A 249 27.34 27.90 35.45
CA LEU A 249 27.28 28.91 34.39
C LEU A 249 28.06 28.49 33.15
N ILE A 250 29.24 27.90 33.32
CA ILE A 250 30.04 27.39 32.20
C ILE A 250 29.28 26.27 31.47
N THR A 251 28.71 25.30 32.19
CA THR A 251 27.95 24.20 31.58
C THR A 251 26.66 24.71 30.91
N LEU A 252 26.03 25.76 31.42
CA LEU A 252 24.90 26.41 30.78
C LEU A 252 25.28 26.96 29.40
N VAL A 253 26.42 27.68 29.32
CA VAL A 253 26.93 28.22 28.06
C VAL A 253 27.29 27.08 27.07
N ILE A 254 27.93 26.03 27.55
CA ILE A 254 28.28 24.85 26.72
C ILE A 254 27.01 24.14 26.22
N ALA A 255 26.04 23.88 27.10
CA ALA A 255 24.80 23.15 26.78
C ALA A 255 23.95 23.87 25.73
N TYR A 256 23.92 25.19 25.76
CA TYR A 256 23.08 26.00 24.86
C TYR A 256 23.87 26.74 23.77
N GLY A 257 25.18 26.72 23.79
CA GLY A 257 26.04 27.41 22.80
C GLY A 257 25.83 26.96 21.34
N ARG A 258 25.34 25.74 21.13
CA ARG A 258 24.97 25.20 19.82
C ARG A 258 23.48 24.93 19.64
N ALA A 259 22.64 25.55 20.43
CA ALA A 259 21.19 25.33 20.37
C ALA A 259 20.60 25.58 18.98
N LYS A 260 21.15 26.54 18.21
CA LYS A 260 20.70 26.86 16.84
C LYS A 260 20.91 25.66 15.88
N GLU A 261 22.09 25.03 15.92
CA GLU A 261 22.41 23.88 15.06
C GLU A 261 21.61 22.64 15.46
N ILE A 262 21.44 22.40 16.78
CA ILE A 262 20.62 21.28 17.29
C ILE A 262 19.15 21.51 16.94
N ASN A 263 18.62 22.76 17.04
CA ASN A 263 17.28 23.09 16.60
C ASN A 263 17.07 22.84 15.12
N ALA A 264 18.05 23.19 14.30
CA ALA A 264 17.99 22.92 12.86
C ALA A 264 18.05 21.42 12.54
N LEU A 265 18.80 20.62 13.31
CA LEU A 265 18.80 19.16 13.21
C LEU A 265 17.44 18.58 13.64
N TYR A 266 16.95 19.03 14.78
CA TYR A 266 15.64 18.63 15.31
C TYR A 266 14.50 18.95 14.35
N ALA A 267 14.47 20.14 13.74
CA ALA A 267 13.46 20.51 12.76
C ALA A 267 13.41 19.58 11.54
N THR A 268 14.53 18.93 11.21
CA THR A 268 14.58 17.94 10.11
C THR A 268 13.92 16.63 10.49
N VAL A 269 14.00 16.20 11.74
CA VAL A 269 13.56 14.89 12.23
C VAL A 269 12.33 14.95 13.15
N ASN A 270 11.80 16.14 13.41
CA ASN A 270 10.67 16.36 14.29
C ASN A 270 9.45 15.52 13.85
N LYS A 271 8.75 14.94 14.81
CA LYS A 271 7.56 14.06 14.61
C LYS A 271 7.83 12.72 13.90
N MET A 272 9.11 12.38 13.61
CA MET A 272 9.45 11.14 12.89
C MET A 272 9.72 9.94 13.83
N GLU A 273 9.83 10.17 15.14
CA GLU A 273 10.11 9.11 16.12
C GLU A 273 9.09 7.98 16.06
N SER A 274 7.81 8.31 16.06
CA SER A 274 6.72 7.32 16.01
C SER A 274 6.71 6.55 14.69
N ILE A 275 7.01 7.21 13.57
CA ILE A 275 7.06 6.61 12.23
C ILE A 275 8.19 5.59 12.15
N PHE A 276 9.41 5.96 12.56
CA PHE A 276 10.55 5.03 12.55
C PHE A 276 10.37 3.87 13.54
N ASN A 277 9.76 4.12 14.70
CA ASN A 277 9.45 3.05 15.63
C ASN A 277 8.44 2.04 15.04
N ARG A 278 7.47 2.52 14.24
CA ARG A 278 6.55 1.68 13.49
C ARG A 278 7.27 0.88 12.40
N TYR A 279 8.12 1.54 11.59
CA TYR A 279 8.88 0.87 10.53
C TYR A 279 9.85 -0.17 11.07
N ALA A 280 10.53 0.11 12.19
CA ALA A 280 11.35 -0.88 12.87
C ALA A 280 10.57 -2.14 13.27
N LYS A 281 9.32 -1.99 13.72
CA LYS A 281 8.46 -3.13 14.04
C LYS A 281 8.00 -3.90 12.80
N LEU A 282 7.67 -3.20 11.71
CA LEU A 282 7.29 -3.81 10.44
C LEU A 282 8.46 -4.59 9.83
N MET A 283 9.66 -4.00 9.79
CA MET A 283 10.87 -4.68 9.34
C MET A 283 11.14 -5.93 10.18
N ARG A 284 10.98 -5.84 11.50
CA ARG A 284 11.13 -6.96 12.40
C ARG A 284 10.19 -8.11 12.11
N CYS A 285 8.92 -7.84 11.74
CA CYS A 285 7.98 -8.88 11.32
C CYS A 285 8.51 -9.67 10.11
N VAL A 286 9.22 -9.01 9.20
CA VAL A 286 9.80 -9.66 8.01
C VAL A 286 11.10 -10.40 8.35
N GLU A 287 11.93 -9.85 9.24
CA GLU A 287 13.22 -10.43 9.66
C GLU A 287 13.06 -11.71 10.51
N GLU A 288 11.96 -11.83 11.29
CA GLU A 288 11.71 -12.96 12.20
C GLU A 288 11.10 -14.19 11.51
N ASP A 289 10.61 -14.06 10.27
CA ASP A 289 10.00 -15.15 9.52
C ASP A 289 10.97 -15.84 8.55
N ASN A 290 10.71 -17.12 8.26
CA ASN A 290 11.51 -17.94 7.34
C ASN A 290 10.74 -18.21 6.07
N PHE A 291 11.02 -17.45 5.04
CA PHE A 291 10.37 -17.55 3.73
C PHE A 291 11.00 -18.62 2.83
N GLN A 292 10.20 -19.18 1.91
CA GLN A 292 10.64 -20.19 0.96
C GLN A 292 10.82 -19.63 -0.46
N SER A 293 9.93 -18.72 -0.90
CA SER A 293 10.00 -18.09 -2.21
C SER A 293 11.24 -17.19 -2.36
N GLU A 294 11.77 -17.15 -3.57
CA GLU A 294 12.99 -16.40 -3.87
C GLU A 294 12.85 -14.91 -3.58
N GLU A 295 11.73 -14.29 -3.96
CA GLU A 295 11.50 -12.85 -3.76
C GLU A 295 11.42 -12.49 -2.27
N LEU A 296 10.74 -13.30 -1.45
CA LEU A 296 10.65 -13.04 -0.01
C LEU A 296 11.98 -13.30 0.71
N LYS A 297 12.78 -14.30 0.27
CA LYS A 297 14.14 -14.51 0.77
C LYS A 297 15.05 -13.33 0.44
N GLU A 298 14.95 -12.79 -0.77
CA GLU A 298 15.71 -11.61 -1.18
C GLU A 298 15.34 -10.39 -0.32
N ILE A 299 14.04 -10.15 -0.10
CA ILE A 299 13.54 -9.04 0.74
C ILE A 299 14.02 -9.21 2.18
N SER A 300 13.87 -10.39 2.77
CA SER A 300 14.34 -10.66 4.14
C SER A 300 15.86 -10.53 4.25
N GLY A 301 16.61 -11.02 3.26
CA GLY A 301 18.07 -10.88 3.19
C GLY A 301 18.55 -9.43 3.07
N GLN A 302 17.81 -8.56 2.38
CA GLN A 302 18.11 -7.14 2.31
C GLN A 302 17.92 -6.44 3.67
N LEU A 303 16.95 -6.87 4.48
CA LEU A 303 16.71 -6.36 5.82
C LEU A 303 17.66 -6.96 6.86
N ALA A 304 18.02 -8.24 6.73
CA ALA A 304 18.92 -8.99 7.61
C ALA A 304 20.36 -9.00 7.06
N ASN A 305 21.12 -7.91 7.25
CA ASN A 305 22.52 -7.86 6.85
C ASN A 305 23.37 -8.61 7.89
N GLU A 306 24.49 -9.26 7.47
CA GLU A 306 25.39 -10.09 8.31
C GLU A 306 25.86 -9.43 9.62
N LYS A 307 25.87 -8.10 9.69
CA LYS A 307 26.36 -7.34 10.84
C LYS A 307 25.26 -6.79 11.74
N GLU A 308 24.07 -6.53 11.22
CA GLU A 308 22.98 -5.91 11.98
C GLU A 308 21.64 -5.95 11.22
N LEU A 309 20.55 -6.18 11.96
CA LEU A 309 19.18 -6.13 11.47
C LEU A 309 18.73 -4.69 11.21
N ALA A 310 18.05 -4.44 10.09
CA ALA A 310 17.50 -3.11 9.74
C ALA A 310 16.55 -2.61 10.83
N SER A 311 15.73 -3.49 11.40
CA SER A 311 14.81 -3.15 12.49
C SER A 311 15.54 -2.57 13.71
N HIS A 312 16.70 -3.13 14.09
CA HIS A 312 17.49 -2.61 15.20
C HIS A 312 18.12 -1.26 14.88
N ALA A 313 18.66 -1.09 13.67
CA ALA A 313 19.24 0.17 13.23
C ALA A 313 18.17 1.30 13.22
N ILE A 314 17.01 1.05 12.65
CA ILE A 314 15.89 2.02 12.58
C ILE A 314 15.32 2.29 13.99
N LYS A 315 15.25 1.28 14.87
CA LYS A 315 14.82 1.50 16.26
C LYS A 315 15.79 2.40 17.02
N ARG A 316 17.11 2.28 16.80
CA ARG A 316 18.10 3.21 17.37
C ARG A 316 17.91 4.63 16.84
N LEU A 317 17.67 4.78 15.53
CA LEU A 317 17.32 6.07 14.94
C LEU A 317 16.12 6.71 15.65
N SER A 318 15.01 5.97 15.78
CA SER A 318 13.82 6.41 16.51
C SER A 318 14.16 6.84 17.96
N SER A 319 14.99 6.06 18.66
CA SER A 319 15.42 6.40 20.03
C SER A 319 16.24 7.68 20.11
N TYR A 320 17.12 7.95 19.13
CA TYR A 320 17.92 9.16 19.11
C TYR A 320 17.05 10.40 18.83
N ILE A 321 16.06 10.27 17.94
CA ILE A 321 15.07 11.33 17.66
C ILE A 321 14.22 11.59 18.91
N GLY A 322 13.66 10.55 19.54
CA GLY A 322 12.88 10.67 20.76
C GLY A 322 13.67 11.28 21.93
N GLY A 323 15.00 11.07 21.96
CA GLY A 323 15.88 11.78 22.88
C GLY A 323 15.91 13.28 22.66
N LEU A 324 15.85 13.73 21.42
CA LEU A 324 15.77 15.17 21.08
C LEU A 324 14.37 15.74 21.31
N ASP A 325 13.30 14.96 21.12
CA ASP A 325 11.92 15.40 21.36
C ASP A 325 11.67 15.80 22.83
N GLN A 326 12.32 15.09 23.76
CA GLN A 326 12.17 15.35 25.21
C GLN A 326 12.93 16.58 25.72
N ARG A 327 13.69 17.30 24.88
CA ARG A 327 14.54 18.44 25.28
C ARG A 327 13.77 19.60 25.92
N PHE A 328 12.51 19.78 25.60
CA PHE A 328 11.65 20.83 26.14
C PHE A 328 10.94 20.44 27.44
N SER A 329 11.09 19.20 27.91
CA SER A 329 10.61 18.77 29.22
C SER A 329 11.52 19.28 30.33
N LEU A 330 10.96 19.48 31.53
CA LEU A 330 11.77 19.88 32.71
C LEU A 330 12.94 18.90 32.96
N ALA A 331 12.68 17.61 32.87
CA ALA A 331 13.71 16.59 32.98
C ALA A 331 14.76 16.72 31.86
N GLY A 332 14.35 16.98 30.63
CA GLY A 332 15.24 17.18 29.49
C GLY A 332 16.19 18.36 29.69
N ILE A 333 15.70 19.48 30.20
CA ILE A 333 16.49 20.67 30.51
C ILE A 333 17.54 20.34 31.59
N ILE A 334 17.14 19.69 32.69
CA ILE A 334 18.04 19.28 33.76
C ILE A 334 19.13 18.34 33.24
N PHE A 335 18.72 17.27 32.53
CA PHE A 335 19.68 16.31 31.96
C PHE A 335 20.61 16.93 30.91
N ASN A 336 20.14 17.94 30.14
CA ASN A 336 21.00 18.64 29.20
C ASN A 336 22.09 19.44 29.90
N LEU A 337 21.77 20.07 31.03
CA LEU A 337 22.73 20.85 31.81
C LEU A 337 23.84 19.98 32.42
N PHE A 338 23.49 18.85 33.03
CA PHE A 338 24.47 17.98 33.71
C PHE A 338 25.16 16.97 32.79
N TYR A 339 24.50 16.57 31.70
CA TYR A 339 24.93 15.43 30.87
C TYR A 339 25.10 15.75 29.38
N LEU A 340 24.89 17.02 28.97
CA LEU A 340 24.91 17.47 27.57
C LEU A 340 24.08 16.55 26.65
N ARG A 341 22.88 16.21 27.11
CA ARG A 341 22.00 15.21 26.49
C ARG A 341 21.69 15.54 25.03
N ASP A 342 21.35 16.79 24.71
CA ASP A 342 20.99 17.20 23.36
C ASP A 342 22.18 17.06 22.39
N THR A 343 23.37 17.49 22.81
CA THR A 343 24.59 17.34 22.02
C THR A 343 24.95 15.86 21.81
N ARG A 344 24.77 15.03 22.85
CA ARG A 344 25.01 13.57 22.75
C ARG A 344 24.08 12.93 21.73
N HIS A 345 22.79 13.23 21.78
CA HIS A 345 21.81 12.71 20.81
C HIS A 345 22.08 13.24 19.41
N ALA A 346 22.49 14.49 19.24
CA ALA A 346 22.87 15.04 17.95
C ALA A 346 24.08 14.30 17.35
N ILE A 347 25.12 14.04 18.14
CA ILE A 347 26.29 13.25 17.68
C ILE A 347 25.91 11.82 17.30
N LEU A 348 25.06 11.16 18.12
CA LEU A 348 24.61 9.80 17.85
C LEU A 348 23.77 9.73 16.58
N LEU A 349 22.89 10.73 16.37
CA LEU A 349 22.05 10.82 15.18
C LEU A 349 22.91 11.07 13.92
N GLU A 350 23.83 12.03 13.93
CA GLU A 350 24.71 12.28 12.79
C GLU A 350 25.61 11.06 12.48
N ARG A 351 26.14 10.37 13.50
CA ARG A 351 26.91 9.12 13.31
C ARG A 351 26.06 8.03 12.68
N TRP A 352 24.82 7.90 13.13
CA TRP A 352 23.87 6.95 12.56
C TRP A 352 23.63 7.25 11.08
N ILE A 353 23.40 8.52 10.73
CA ILE A 353 23.19 8.96 9.33
C ILE A 353 24.42 8.62 8.48
N GLN A 354 25.64 8.92 8.94
CA GLN A 354 26.88 8.57 8.23
C GLN A 354 27.04 7.07 7.98
N THR A 355 26.54 6.24 8.92
CA THR A 355 26.73 4.79 8.84
C THR A 355 25.69 4.12 7.95
N TYR A 356 24.45 4.64 7.91
CA TYR A 356 23.31 3.93 7.33
C TYR A 356 22.58 4.67 6.21
N SER A 357 22.97 5.91 5.86
CA SER A 357 22.32 6.69 4.80
C SER A 357 22.21 5.93 3.48
N ASP A 358 23.26 5.22 3.09
CA ASP A 358 23.32 4.48 1.83
C ASP A 358 22.44 3.19 1.86
N LYS A 359 22.15 2.66 3.05
CA LYS A 359 21.33 1.45 3.24
C LYS A 359 19.85 1.74 3.35
N LEU A 360 19.48 2.97 3.74
CA LEU A 360 18.08 3.36 3.93
C LEU A 360 17.21 3.11 2.71
N PRO A 361 17.60 3.52 1.49
CA PRO A 361 16.80 3.28 0.29
C PRO A 361 16.51 1.79 0.07
N LEU A 362 17.50 0.92 0.30
CA LEU A 362 17.36 -0.54 0.16
C LEU A 362 16.38 -1.11 1.18
N TRP A 363 16.46 -0.69 2.45
CA TRP A 363 15.57 -1.16 3.51
C TRP A 363 14.13 -0.72 3.30
N PHE A 364 13.93 0.53 2.86
CA PHE A 364 12.59 1.04 2.56
C PHE A 364 12.01 0.42 1.29
N ASP A 365 12.85 0.15 0.28
CA ASP A 365 12.43 -0.58 -0.91
C ASP A 365 12.01 -2.02 -0.56
N ALA A 366 12.80 -2.74 0.23
CA ALA A 366 12.48 -4.07 0.71
C ALA A 366 11.15 -4.09 1.49
N LEU A 367 10.96 -3.13 2.41
CA LEU A 367 9.71 -3.00 3.17
C LEU A 367 8.53 -2.66 2.26
N ALA A 368 8.70 -1.77 1.28
CA ALA A 368 7.67 -1.41 0.32
C ALA A 368 7.25 -2.59 -0.57
N ARG A 369 8.22 -3.38 -1.04
CA ARG A 369 7.96 -4.61 -1.79
C ARG A 369 7.19 -5.62 -0.94
N PHE A 370 7.61 -5.83 0.30
CA PHE A 370 6.90 -6.74 1.21
C PHE A 370 5.46 -6.29 1.49
N ASP A 371 5.24 -5.01 1.77
CA ASP A 371 3.91 -4.44 2.05
C ASP A 371 2.97 -4.60 0.84
N ALA A 372 3.48 -4.36 -0.38
CA ALA A 372 2.75 -4.59 -1.62
C ALA A 372 2.43 -6.08 -1.85
N LEU A 373 3.41 -6.98 -1.64
CA LEU A 373 3.19 -8.43 -1.74
C LEU A 373 2.20 -8.94 -0.69
N ASN A 374 2.27 -8.41 0.52
CA ASN A 374 1.34 -8.73 1.61
C ASN A 374 -0.10 -8.39 1.25
N SER A 375 -0.32 -7.26 0.57
CA SER A 375 -1.61 -6.87 -0.01
C SER A 375 -2.12 -7.88 -1.03
N LEU A 376 -1.28 -8.26 -2.01
CA LEU A 376 -1.63 -9.28 -3.01
C LEU A 376 -1.87 -10.65 -2.38
N GLY A 377 -1.12 -11.02 -1.34
CA GLY A 377 -1.34 -12.23 -0.55
C GLY A 377 -2.69 -12.23 0.17
N GLY A 378 -3.16 -11.06 0.63
CA GLY A 378 -4.50 -10.87 1.18
C GLY A 378 -5.59 -11.08 0.14
N PHE A 379 -5.42 -10.50 -1.04
CA PHE A 379 -6.32 -10.70 -2.17
C PHE A 379 -6.41 -12.18 -2.57
N ALA A 380 -5.27 -12.86 -2.68
CA ALA A 380 -5.23 -14.28 -2.98
C ALA A 380 -5.91 -15.15 -1.92
N PHE A 381 -5.74 -14.85 -0.65
CA PHE A 381 -6.42 -15.54 0.46
C PHE A 381 -7.94 -15.38 0.40
N ASN A 382 -8.43 -14.18 0.05
CA ASN A 382 -9.85 -13.88 -0.04
C ASN A 382 -10.55 -14.49 -1.27
N HIS A 383 -9.77 -14.99 -2.24
CA HIS A 383 -10.27 -15.56 -3.49
C HIS A 383 -9.65 -16.94 -3.76
N PRO A 384 -9.93 -17.95 -2.90
CA PRO A 384 -9.32 -19.29 -3.04
C PRO A 384 -9.70 -20.01 -4.32
N GLU A 385 -10.80 -19.59 -4.97
CA GLU A 385 -11.25 -20.10 -6.28
C GLU A 385 -10.51 -19.51 -7.48
N TYR A 386 -9.70 -18.46 -7.28
CA TYR A 386 -8.90 -17.87 -8.34
C TYR A 386 -7.64 -18.69 -8.57
N ILE A 387 -7.15 -18.66 -9.81
CA ILE A 387 -5.98 -19.44 -10.23
C ILE A 387 -4.79 -18.52 -10.52
N TYR A 388 -3.59 -19.04 -10.36
CA TYR A 388 -2.40 -18.37 -10.87
C TYR A 388 -2.24 -18.71 -12.36
N PRO A 389 -2.23 -17.70 -13.25
CA PRO A 389 -2.14 -17.92 -14.68
C PRO A 389 -0.77 -18.46 -15.08
N GLU A 390 -0.75 -19.28 -16.13
CA GLU A 390 0.47 -19.67 -16.79
C GLU A 390 0.99 -18.51 -17.66
N ILE A 391 2.30 -18.25 -17.60
CA ILE A 391 2.94 -17.20 -18.39
C ILE A 391 3.61 -17.82 -19.61
N ALA A 392 3.09 -17.47 -20.80
CA ALA A 392 3.55 -17.99 -22.07
C ALA A 392 4.90 -17.38 -22.50
N ASP A 393 5.66 -18.14 -23.29
CA ASP A 393 6.91 -17.67 -23.92
C ASP A 393 6.68 -17.14 -25.34
N THR A 394 5.62 -17.61 -26.00
CA THR A 394 5.34 -17.29 -27.40
C THR A 394 4.47 -16.07 -27.55
N TYR A 395 4.93 -15.10 -28.33
CA TYR A 395 4.16 -13.90 -28.66
C TYR A 395 3.19 -14.18 -29.82
N PHE A 396 1.94 -13.84 -29.71
CA PHE A 396 1.12 -13.48 -28.58
C PHE A 396 0.19 -14.67 -28.27
N GLN A 397 0.01 -14.99 -27.02
CA GLN A 397 -0.89 -16.05 -26.60
C GLN A 397 -1.72 -15.54 -25.42
N MET A 398 -3.04 -15.67 -25.50
CA MET A 398 -3.97 -15.48 -24.41
C MET A 398 -5.12 -16.46 -24.56
N GLU A 399 -5.06 -17.56 -23.81
CA GLU A 399 -6.07 -18.60 -23.77
C GLU A 399 -6.66 -18.70 -22.39
N GLY A 400 -7.97 -18.61 -22.25
CA GLY A 400 -8.60 -18.66 -20.93
C GLY A 400 -10.02 -19.22 -20.98
N LYS A 401 -10.37 -19.93 -19.91
CA LYS A 401 -11.68 -20.52 -19.70
C LYS A 401 -12.39 -19.89 -18.51
N ALA A 402 -13.68 -19.61 -18.69
CA ALA A 402 -14.57 -19.11 -17.66
C ALA A 402 -14.02 -17.88 -16.93
N LEU A 403 -13.55 -16.86 -17.67
CA LEU A 403 -13.09 -15.59 -17.10
C LEU A 403 -14.27 -14.78 -16.56
N GLY A 404 -14.16 -14.35 -15.30
CA GLY A 404 -15.12 -13.46 -14.64
C GLY A 404 -14.47 -12.13 -14.25
N HIS A 405 -15.28 -11.10 -14.03
CA HIS A 405 -14.79 -9.81 -13.57
C HIS A 405 -14.66 -9.79 -12.04
N PRO A 406 -13.47 -9.53 -11.47
CA PRO A 406 -13.24 -9.62 -10.01
C PRO A 406 -14.12 -8.70 -9.16
N LEU A 407 -14.57 -7.57 -9.74
CA LEU A 407 -15.43 -6.60 -9.03
C LEU A 407 -16.93 -6.86 -9.20
N LEU A 408 -17.33 -7.83 -10.01
CA LEU A 408 -18.73 -8.25 -10.10
C LEU A 408 -19.02 -9.31 -9.05
N ASN A 409 -20.21 -9.20 -8.44
CA ASN A 409 -20.67 -10.23 -7.52
C ASN A 409 -20.64 -11.60 -8.21
N ARG A 410 -19.99 -12.56 -7.57
CA ARG A 410 -19.71 -13.90 -8.11
C ARG A 410 -20.99 -14.69 -8.46
N ASP A 411 -22.11 -14.40 -7.77
CA ASP A 411 -23.37 -15.10 -7.97
C ASP A 411 -24.09 -14.65 -9.25
N VAL A 412 -23.79 -13.44 -9.75
CA VAL A 412 -24.38 -12.87 -10.96
C VAL A 412 -23.38 -12.71 -12.09
N CYS A 413 -22.10 -12.95 -11.84
CA CYS A 413 -21.03 -12.78 -12.83
C CYS A 413 -21.08 -13.90 -13.88
N VAL A 414 -21.47 -13.56 -15.11
CA VAL A 414 -21.41 -14.49 -16.25
C VAL A 414 -19.99 -14.58 -16.75
N LYS A 415 -19.44 -15.79 -16.75
CA LYS A 415 -18.07 -16.06 -17.17
C LYS A 415 -17.99 -16.43 -18.63
N ASN A 416 -16.97 -15.94 -19.33
CA ASN A 416 -16.74 -16.18 -20.75
C ASN A 416 -15.30 -16.63 -21.03
N ASP A 417 -15.11 -17.29 -22.18
CA ASP A 417 -13.81 -17.75 -22.64
C ASP A 417 -13.10 -16.69 -23.48
N ILE A 418 -11.78 -16.84 -23.64
CA ILE A 418 -10.97 -16.12 -24.62
C ILE A 418 -10.00 -17.08 -25.28
N ASP A 419 -9.75 -16.88 -26.59
CA ASP A 419 -8.83 -17.72 -27.38
C ASP A 419 -8.06 -16.87 -28.39
N ILE A 420 -6.81 -16.53 -28.07
CA ILE A 420 -5.82 -15.88 -28.95
C ILE A 420 -4.53 -16.71 -28.88
N ARG A 421 -4.21 -17.46 -29.96
CA ARG A 421 -3.11 -18.43 -29.95
C ARG A 421 -1.90 -18.05 -30.79
N LYS A 422 -2.00 -16.99 -31.57
CA LYS A 422 -0.96 -16.56 -32.51
C LYS A 422 -0.97 -15.04 -32.74
N SER A 423 0.05 -14.53 -33.38
CA SER A 423 0.17 -13.15 -33.83
C SER A 423 0.35 -13.09 -35.35
N PRO A 424 -0.35 -12.21 -36.09
CA PRO A 424 -1.41 -11.31 -35.62
C PRO A 424 -2.74 -12.04 -35.35
N TRP A 425 -3.51 -11.55 -34.37
CA TRP A 425 -4.85 -12.06 -34.09
C TRP A 425 -5.74 -11.03 -33.43
N PHE A 426 -6.91 -10.80 -34.02
CA PHE A 426 -7.93 -9.92 -33.48
C PHE A 426 -9.26 -10.62 -33.29
N LEU A 427 -9.89 -10.40 -32.13
CA LEU A 427 -11.28 -10.76 -31.90
C LEU A 427 -12.15 -9.54 -32.19
N ILE A 428 -13.06 -9.63 -33.14
CA ILE A 428 -14.08 -8.60 -33.41
C ILE A 428 -15.37 -9.02 -32.71
N ILE A 429 -15.85 -8.19 -31.78
CA ILE A 429 -17.04 -8.48 -30.97
C ILE A 429 -18.16 -7.55 -31.37
N THR A 430 -19.18 -8.12 -31.99
CA THR A 430 -20.38 -7.38 -32.39
C THR A 430 -21.54 -7.57 -31.40
N GLY A 431 -22.50 -6.68 -31.38
CA GLY A 431 -23.69 -6.82 -30.53
C GLY A 431 -24.33 -5.47 -30.15
N ALA A 432 -25.53 -5.53 -29.63
CA ALA A 432 -26.28 -4.34 -29.20
C ALA A 432 -25.65 -3.68 -27.95
N ASN A 433 -26.08 -2.45 -27.65
CA ASN A 433 -25.79 -1.81 -26.37
C ASN A 433 -26.40 -2.65 -25.24
N MET A 434 -25.77 -2.61 -24.06
CA MET A 434 -26.16 -3.37 -22.85
C MET A 434 -26.00 -4.91 -22.96
N ALA A 435 -25.57 -5.45 -24.11
CA ALA A 435 -25.41 -6.90 -24.29
C ALA A 435 -24.17 -7.49 -23.54
N GLY A 436 -23.30 -6.66 -22.96
CA GLY A 436 -22.17 -7.11 -22.14
C GLY A 436 -20.79 -6.92 -22.78
N LYS A 437 -20.67 -6.34 -23.99
CA LYS A 437 -19.40 -6.15 -24.71
C LYS A 437 -18.33 -5.44 -23.87
N SER A 438 -18.62 -4.24 -23.38
CA SER A 438 -17.66 -3.43 -22.60
C SER A 438 -17.28 -4.09 -21.27
N THR A 439 -18.22 -4.82 -20.64
CA THR A 439 -17.94 -5.61 -19.43
C THR A 439 -16.98 -6.76 -19.74
N TYR A 440 -17.15 -7.45 -20.87
CA TYR A 440 -16.25 -8.50 -21.32
C TYR A 440 -14.84 -7.95 -21.58
N LEU A 441 -14.72 -6.83 -22.32
CA LEU A 441 -13.43 -6.18 -22.58
C LEU A 441 -12.70 -5.84 -21.28
N ARG A 442 -13.41 -5.27 -20.30
CA ARG A 442 -12.85 -4.99 -18.97
C ARG A 442 -12.47 -6.26 -18.22
N THR A 443 -13.28 -7.31 -18.30
CA THR A 443 -12.99 -8.60 -17.69
C THR A 443 -11.66 -9.15 -18.19
N ILE A 444 -11.46 -9.10 -19.52
CA ILE A 444 -10.19 -9.54 -20.13
C ILE A 444 -9.04 -8.64 -19.68
N GLY A 445 -9.18 -7.32 -19.77
CA GLY A 445 -8.14 -6.36 -19.39
C GLY A 445 -7.73 -6.47 -17.92
N VAL A 446 -8.69 -6.62 -17.01
CA VAL A 446 -8.42 -6.73 -15.56
C VAL A 446 -7.71 -8.06 -15.23
N ASN A 447 -8.16 -9.20 -15.78
CA ASN A 447 -7.49 -10.50 -15.56
C ASN A 447 -6.09 -10.52 -16.19
N TYR A 448 -5.92 -9.91 -17.36
CA TYR A 448 -4.60 -9.71 -17.96
C TYR A 448 -3.68 -8.87 -17.07
N LEU A 449 -4.17 -7.77 -16.53
CA LEU A 449 -3.43 -6.91 -15.60
C LEU A 449 -3.03 -7.67 -14.34
N LEU A 450 -3.96 -8.40 -13.70
CA LEU A 450 -3.69 -9.24 -12.54
C LEU A 450 -2.61 -10.29 -12.84
N ALA A 451 -2.67 -10.93 -14.00
CA ALA A 451 -1.66 -11.90 -14.45
C ALA A 451 -0.26 -11.26 -14.53
N CYS A 452 -0.15 -10.09 -15.16
CA CYS A 452 1.13 -9.37 -15.32
C CYS A 452 1.63 -8.75 -14.00
N VAL A 453 0.76 -8.52 -13.02
CA VAL A 453 1.14 -8.09 -11.66
C VAL A 453 1.59 -9.27 -10.78
N GLY A 454 1.34 -10.52 -11.22
CA GLY A 454 1.67 -11.73 -10.46
C GLY A 454 0.60 -12.12 -9.42
N ALA A 455 -0.62 -11.60 -9.56
CA ALA A 455 -1.76 -11.94 -8.72
C ALA A 455 -2.57 -13.12 -9.31
N PRO A 456 -3.39 -13.82 -8.50
CA PRO A 456 -4.34 -14.78 -9.03
C PRO A 456 -5.45 -14.09 -9.82
N VAL A 457 -6.05 -14.80 -10.78
CA VAL A 457 -7.06 -14.30 -11.73
C VAL A 457 -8.39 -15.01 -11.58
N CYS A 458 -9.49 -14.32 -11.88
CA CYS A 458 -10.84 -14.87 -11.85
C CYS A 458 -11.11 -15.69 -13.12
N ALA A 459 -10.60 -16.91 -13.18
CA ALA A 459 -10.74 -17.83 -14.30
C ALA A 459 -10.66 -19.29 -13.84
N ALA A 460 -11.16 -20.23 -14.66
CA ALA A 460 -10.91 -21.66 -14.46
C ALA A 460 -9.53 -22.08 -14.99
N SER A 461 -9.07 -21.46 -16.08
CA SER A 461 -7.70 -21.55 -16.58
C SER A 461 -7.36 -20.28 -17.35
N LEU A 462 -6.09 -19.87 -17.32
CA LEU A 462 -5.60 -18.73 -18.10
C LEU A 462 -4.11 -18.91 -18.39
N THR A 463 -3.76 -18.78 -19.67
CA THR A 463 -2.38 -18.68 -20.16
C THR A 463 -2.24 -17.33 -20.86
N VAL A 464 -1.21 -16.53 -20.50
CA VAL A 464 -0.99 -15.20 -21.09
C VAL A 464 0.46 -14.97 -21.46
N TYR A 465 0.70 -14.31 -22.59
CA TYR A 465 1.97 -13.69 -22.90
C TYR A 465 2.00 -12.26 -22.34
N PRO A 466 3.00 -11.87 -21.51
CA PRO A 466 3.06 -10.55 -20.92
C PRO A 466 3.59 -9.52 -21.93
N ALA A 467 2.69 -8.69 -22.46
CA ALA A 467 2.99 -7.57 -23.35
C ALA A 467 2.49 -6.26 -22.71
N HIS A 468 2.87 -5.13 -23.27
CA HIS A 468 2.31 -3.85 -22.86
C HIS A 468 0.84 -3.77 -23.29
N MET A 469 -0.05 -3.47 -22.34
CA MET A 469 -1.48 -3.31 -22.61
C MET A 469 -1.81 -1.86 -22.94
N VAL A 470 -2.65 -1.67 -23.95
CA VAL A 470 -3.25 -0.37 -24.29
C VAL A 470 -4.75 -0.55 -24.53
N THR A 471 -5.55 0.30 -23.90
CA THR A 471 -7.00 0.25 -24.05
C THR A 471 -7.54 1.58 -24.61
N SER A 472 -8.72 1.54 -25.24
CA SER A 472 -9.54 2.70 -25.58
C SER A 472 -10.99 2.28 -25.41
N LEU A 473 -11.46 2.31 -24.15
CA LEU A 473 -12.82 1.88 -23.77
C LEU A 473 -13.68 3.07 -23.38
N ARG A 474 -13.09 4.08 -22.78
CA ARG A 474 -13.72 5.34 -22.40
C ARG A 474 -12.99 6.48 -23.07
N THR A 475 -13.72 7.38 -23.63
CA THR A 475 -13.22 8.67 -24.06
C THR A 475 -13.79 9.70 -23.10
N SER A 476 -12.95 10.41 -22.39
CA SER A 476 -13.35 11.52 -21.53
C SER A 476 -13.23 12.83 -22.29
N ASP A 477 -14.29 13.62 -22.34
CA ASP A 477 -14.18 15.02 -22.71
C ASP A 477 -13.32 15.73 -21.68
N SER A 478 -12.24 16.34 -22.10
CA SER A 478 -11.46 17.25 -21.27
C SER A 478 -11.81 18.69 -21.66
N LEU A 479 -12.80 19.25 -20.99
CA LEU A 479 -13.11 20.68 -21.10
C LEU A 479 -11.89 21.55 -20.74
N ALA A 480 -10.97 21.03 -19.95
CA ALA A 480 -9.74 21.71 -19.55
C ALA A 480 -8.70 21.83 -20.67
N SER A 481 -8.68 20.93 -21.65
CA SER A 481 -7.72 20.94 -22.77
C SER A 481 -8.28 21.54 -24.06
N ASN A 482 -9.55 21.98 -24.10
CA ASN A 482 -10.24 22.45 -25.32
C ASN A 482 -10.14 21.46 -26.51
N GLU A 483 -9.95 20.17 -26.25
CA GLU A 483 -9.87 19.14 -27.28
C GLU A 483 -11.22 18.50 -27.48
N SER A 484 -11.64 18.36 -28.75
CA SER A 484 -12.84 17.61 -29.06
C SER A 484 -12.64 16.12 -28.76
N TYR A 485 -13.71 15.47 -28.32
CA TYR A 485 -13.78 14.03 -28.10
C TYR A 485 -13.10 13.20 -29.22
N PHE A 486 -13.41 13.54 -30.47
CA PHE A 486 -12.85 12.88 -31.64
C PHE A 486 -11.34 13.05 -31.76
N PHE A 487 -10.80 14.23 -31.43
CA PHE A 487 -9.38 14.50 -31.52
C PHE A 487 -8.59 13.75 -30.44
N ALA A 488 -9.13 13.66 -29.23
CA ALA A 488 -8.53 12.86 -28.15
C ALA A 488 -8.48 11.36 -28.52
N GLU A 489 -9.55 10.85 -29.15
CA GLU A 489 -9.58 9.48 -29.66
C GLU A 489 -8.52 9.25 -30.75
N LEU A 490 -8.39 10.17 -31.72
CA LEU A 490 -7.36 10.07 -32.76
C LEU A 490 -5.94 10.10 -32.19
N LYS A 491 -5.66 10.93 -31.19
CA LYS A 491 -4.38 10.93 -30.48
C LYS A 491 -4.08 9.56 -29.87
N ARG A 492 -5.09 8.94 -29.24
CA ARG A 492 -4.97 7.62 -28.64
C ARG A 492 -4.65 6.56 -29.68
N LEU A 493 -5.38 6.53 -30.79
CA LEU A 493 -5.13 5.62 -31.90
C LEU A 493 -3.75 5.86 -32.55
N LYS A 494 -3.37 7.13 -32.73
CA LYS A 494 -2.02 7.47 -33.23
C LYS A 494 -0.93 6.96 -32.29
N MET A 495 -1.06 7.12 -30.98
CA MET A 495 -0.10 6.61 -30.00
C MET A 495 0.05 5.08 -30.12
N ILE A 496 -1.05 4.34 -30.33
CA ILE A 496 -0.97 2.89 -30.56
C ILE A 496 -0.14 2.58 -31.81
N ILE A 497 -0.43 3.26 -32.92
CA ILE A 497 0.29 3.06 -34.18
C ILE A 497 1.77 3.41 -34.04
N ASP A 498 2.10 4.55 -33.42
CA ASP A 498 3.49 4.98 -33.21
C ASP A 498 4.28 3.96 -32.37
N ARG A 499 3.68 3.38 -31.32
CA ARG A 499 4.30 2.34 -30.51
C ARG A 499 4.52 1.03 -31.29
N LEU A 500 3.54 0.62 -32.12
CA LEU A 500 3.71 -0.55 -33.00
C LEU A 500 4.81 -0.34 -34.05
N GLN A 501 4.89 0.87 -34.63
CA GLN A 501 5.96 1.23 -35.58
C GLN A 501 7.36 1.18 -34.94
N ASN A 502 7.45 1.50 -33.64
CA ASN A 502 8.67 1.38 -32.85
C ASN A 502 9.00 -0.07 -32.46
N GLY A 503 8.20 -1.06 -32.91
CA GLY A 503 8.42 -2.49 -32.63
C GLY A 503 7.98 -2.94 -31.25
N GLU A 504 7.18 -2.15 -30.52
CA GLU A 504 6.65 -2.57 -29.23
C GLU A 504 5.61 -3.69 -29.40
N LYS A 505 5.67 -4.66 -28.49
CA LYS A 505 4.68 -5.74 -28.40
C LYS A 505 3.49 -5.26 -27.56
N LEU A 506 2.34 -5.06 -28.21
CA LEU A 506 1.14 -4.53 -27.56
C LEU A 506 0.02 -5.57 -27.53
N PHE A 507 -0.72 -5.59 -26.41
CA PHE A 507 -2.06 -6.16 -26.31
C PHE A 507 -3.07 -5.01 -26.34
N ILE A 508 -3.96 -4.98 -27.36
CA ILE A 508 -4.81 -3.84 -27.67
C ILE A 508 -6.27 -4.19 -27.39
N ILE A 509 -6.97 -3.34 -26.61
CA ILE A 509 -8.40 -3.51 -26.31
C ILE A 509 -9.14 -2.22 -26.67
N LEU A 510 -10.02 -2.31 -27.65
CA LEU A 510 -10.75 -1.16 -28.19
C LEU A 510 -12.27 -1.34 -28.03
N ASP A 511 -12.99 -0.27 -27.72
CA ASP A 511 -14.45 -0.25 -27.67
C ASP A 511 -14.99 0.91 -28.51
N GLU A 512 -15.66 0.56 -29.61
CA GLU A 512 -16.29 1.51 -30.53
C GLU A 512 -15.38 2.65 -31.00
N ILE A 513 -14.45 2.37 -31.89
CA ILE A 513 -13.55 3.36 -32.46
C ILE A 513 -14.25 4.37 -33.37
N LEU A 514 -13.70 5.59 -33.42
CA LEU A 514 -14.12 6.70 -34.28
C LEU A 514 -15.59 7.14 -34.04
N LYS A 515 -15.98 7.27 -32.76
CA LYS A 515 -17.35 7.65 -32.37
C LYS A 515 -17.76 9.08 -32.78
N GLY A 516 -16.80 9.97 -32.93
CA GLY A 516 -17.04 11.43 -33.11
C GLY A 516 -17.16 11.90 -34.57
N THR A 517 -17.31 10.99 -35.57
CA THR A 517 -17.42 11.34 -36.98
C THR A 517 -18.68 10.78 -37.64
N ASN A 518 -18.93 11.13 -38.91
CA ASN A 518 -20.07 10.59 -39.68
C ASN A 518 -19.90 9.08 -39.93
N SER A 519 -21.00 8.38 -40.21
CA SER A 519 -21.03 6.92 -40.34
C SER A 519 -20.13 6.38 -41.47
N ILE A 520 -20.03 7.11 -42.60
CA ILE A 520 -19.23 6.68 -43.76
C ILE A 520 -17.74 6.76 -43.44
N ASP A 521 -17.28 7.87 -42.84
CA ASP A 521 -15.88 8.06 -42.47
C ASP A 521 -15.50 7.11 -41.32
N LYS A 522 -16.43 6.89 -40.37
CA LYS A 522 -16.25 5.88 -39.30
C LYS A 522 -15.98 4.50 -39.88
N GLN A 523 -16.83 4.03 -40.82
CA GLN A 523 -16.65 2.70 -41.42
C GLN A 523 -15.35 2.58 -42.20
N LYS A 524 -15.06 3.53 -43.09
CA LYS A 524 -13.82 3.54 -43.87
C LYS A 524 -12.57 3.61 -42.97
N GLY A 525 -12.60 4.49 -42.00
CA GLY A 525 -11.50 4.67 -41.04
C GLY A 525 -11.26 3.44 -40.18
N SER A 526 -12.34 2.82 -39.67
CA SER A 526 -12.23 1.61 -38.84
C SER A 526 -11.69 0.42 -39.62
N LEU A 527 -12.16 0.22 -40.87
CA LEU A 527 -11.62 -0.85 -41.74
C LEU A 527 -10.14 -0.62 -42.06
N ALA A 528 -9.76 0.62 -42.41
CA ALA A 528 -8.36 0.96 -42.71
C ALA A 528 -7.45 0.76 -41.48
N LEU A 529 -7.90 1.18 -40.29
CA LEU A 529 -7.17 1.00 -39.03
C LEU A 529 -6.96 -0.49 -38.73
N MET A 530 -8.00 -1.32 -38.84
CA MET A 530 -7.89 -2.75 -38.60
C MET A 530 -6.92 -3.45 -39.54
N LYS A 531 -6.96 -3.11 -40.84
CA LYS A 531 -5.99 -3.61 -41.84
C LYS A 531 -4.54 -3.20 -41.48
N GLN A 532 -4.36 -1.99 -41.00
CA GLN A 532 -3.06 -1.49 -40.55
C GLN A 532 -2.58 -2.23 -39.30
N LEU A 533 -3.44 -2.48 -38.30
CA LEU A 533 -3.10 -3.24 -37.09
C LEU A 533 -2.69 -4.68 -37.42
N VAL A 534 -3.39 -5.33 -38.36
CA VAL A 534 -3.02 -6.68 -38.86
C VAL A 534 -1.66 -6.63 -39.55
N ALA A 535 -1.40 -5.62 -40.38
CA ALA A 535 -0.11 -5.46 -41.07
C ALA A 535 1.07 -5.26 -40.09
N TYR A 536 0.85 -4.58 -38.97
CA TYR A 536 1.84 -4.44 -37.89
C TYR A 536 1.94 -5.66 -36.97
N LYS A 537 1.26 -6.75 -37.30
CA LYS A 537 1.24 -8.00 -36.51
C LYS A 537 0.78 -7.77 -35.06
N ALA A 538 -0.12 -6.83 -34.86
CA ALA A 538 -0.69 -6.55 -33.56
C ALA A 538 -1.70 -7.63 -33.13
N CYS A 539 -1.97 -7.71 -31.83
CA CYS A 539 -2.95 -8.61 -31.24
C CYS A 539 -3.90 -7.85 -30.33
N GLY A 540 -5.17 -8.24 -30.36
CA GLY A 540 -6.15 -7.53 -29.53
C GLY A 540 -7.59 -7.94 -29.71
N ILE A 541 -8.45 -7.11 -29.11
CA ILE A 541 -9.90 -7.27 -29.11
C ILE A 541 -10.52 -5.92 -29.47
N ILE A 542 -11.49 -5.94 -30.35
CA ILE A 542 -12.30 -4.76 -30.66
C ILE A 542 -13.78 -5.07 -30.51
N ALA A 543 -14.50 -4.30 -29.69
CA ALA A 543 -15.94 -4.31 -29.67
C ALA A 543 -16.50 -3.21 -30.59
N THR A 544 -17.56 -3.50 -31.32
CA THR A 544 -18.18 -2.55 -32.25
C THR A 544 -19.67 -2.82 -32.48
N HIS A 545 -20.40 -1.78 -32.82
CA HIS A 545 -21.76 -1.89 -33.39
C HIS A 545 -21.76 -1.94 -34.92
N ASP A 546 -20.61 -1.69 -35.55
CA ASP A 546 -20.49 -1.68 -37.00
C ASP A 546 -20.27 -3.11 -37.51
N LEU A 547 -21.31 -3.69 -38.11
CA LEU A 547 -21.29 -5.04 -38.65
C LEU A 547 -20.35 -5.18 -39.86
N VAL A 548 -19.99 -4.08 -40.52
CA VAL A 548 -19.08 -4.08 -41.67
C VAL A 548 -17.67 -4.54 -41.22
N LEU A 549 -17.26 -4.23 -39.99
CA LEU A 549 -15.97 -4.76 -39.47
C LEU A 549 -15.93 -6.30 -39.43
N GLY A 550 -17.08 -6.95 -39.30
CA GLY A 550 -17.18 -8.41 -39.32
C GLY A 550 -16.79 -9.03 -40.66
N THR A 551 -16.89 -8.30 -41.79
CA THR A 551 -16.45 -8.82 -43.09
C THR A 551 -14.93 -9.06 -43.19
N LEU A 552 -14.17 -8.46 -42.27
CA LEU A 552 -12.71 -8.64 -42.24
C LEU A 552 -12.28 -10.10 -41.94
N GLU A 553 -13.11 -10.93 -41.31
CA GLU A 553 -12.81 -12.36 -41.13
C GLU A 553 -12.73 -13.10 -42.46
N GLU A 554 -13.57 -12.69 -43.46
CA GLU A 554 -13.52 -13.28 -44.82
C GLU A 554 -12.23 -12.87 -45.55
N GLU A 555 -11.75 -11.64 -45.32
CA GLU A 555 -10.51 -11.13 -45.95
C GLU A 555 -9.25 -11.66 -45.26
N PHE A 556 -9.32 -11.83 -43.91
CA PHE A 556 -8.21 -12.22 -43.04
C PHE A 556 -8.57 -13.44 -42.14
N PRO A 557 -8.94 -14.60 -42.65
CA PRO A 557 -9.47 -15.71 -41.86
C PRO A 557 -8.46 -16.30 -40.86
N GLU A 558 -7.15 -16.12 -41.14
CA GLU A 558 -6.06 -16.59 -40.30
C GLU A 558 -5.65 -15.56 -39.21
N GLN A 559 -6.22 -14.34 -39.20
CA GLN A 559 -5.84 -13.24 -38.32
C GLN A 559 -7.01 -12.61 -37.55
N ILE A 560 -8.24 -12.86 -38.00
CA ILE A 560 -9.46 -12.24 -37.41
C ILE A 560 -10.49 -13.32 -37.15
N LYS A 561 -11.14 -13.23 -35.97
CA LYS A 561 -12.27 -14.07 -35.59
C LYS A 561 -13.41 -13.23 -35.06
N ASN A 562 -14.62 -13.47 -35.55
CA ASN A 562 -15.82 -12.76 -35.12
C ASN A 562 -16.51 -13.48 -33.95
N TYR A 563 -16.90 -12.67 -32.98
CA TYR A 563 -17.76 -13.08 -31.88
C TYR A 563 -18.91 -12.08 -31.70
N ARG A 564 -19.95 -12.50 -30.99
CA ARG A 564 -21.12 -11.68 -30.75
C ARG A 564 -21.69 -11.85 -29.37
N PHE A 565 -22.30 -10.77 -28.88
CA PHE A 565 -23.25 -10.79 -27.79
C PHE A 565 -24.64 -10.50 -28.34
N GLU A 566 -25.59 -11.35 -28.06
CA GLU A 566 -26.98 -11.23 -28.51
C GLU A 566 -27.93 -11.08 -27.34
N ALA A 567 -29.01 -10.33 -27.57
CA ALA A 567 -30.16 -10.31 -26.71
C ALA A 567 -31.18 -11.35 -27.24
N ASP A 568 -31.68 -12.17 -26.36
CA ASP A 568 -32.77 -13.09 -26.64
C ASP A 568 -34.11 -12.39 -26.37
N ILE A 569 -35.03 -12.45 -27.34
CA ILE A 569 -36.41 -11.92 -27.18
C ILE A 569 -37.28 -13.12 -26.84
N LYS A 570 -37.82 -13.17 -25.62
CA LYS A 570 -38.78 -14.18 -25.18
C LYS A 570 -40.01 -13.47 -24.62
N ASP A 571 -41.19 -13.89 -25.07
CA ASP A 571 -42.49 -13.38 -24.58
C ASP A 571 -42.58 -11.83 -24.56
N GLU A 572 -42.10 -11.16 -25.61
CA GLU A 572 -41.99 -9.70 -25.71
C GLU A 572 -41.09 -9.03 -24.68
N GLU A 573 -40.26 -9.80 -23.97
CA GLU A 573 -39.21 -9.30 -23.08
C GLU A 573 -37.81 -9.52 -23.64
N LEU A 574 -36.98 -8.46 -23.49
CA LEU A 574 -35.58 -8.49 -23.88
C LEU A 574 -34.78 -9.06 -22.72
N SER A 575 -34.14 -10.18 -22.92
CA SER A 575 -33.22 -10.78 -21.95
C SER A 575 -31.80 -10.87 -22.54
N PHE A 576 -30.80 -10.66 -21.68
CA PHE A 576 -29.40 -10.74 -22.08
C PHE A 576 -28.76 -11.94 -21.38
N SER A 577 -28.27 -12.89 -22.16
CA SER A 577 -27.54 -14.03 -21.64
C SER A 577 -26.13 -13.69 -21.16
N TYR A 578 -25.57 -12.57 -21.64
CA TYR A 578 -24.19 -12.16 -21.44
C TYR A 578 -23.14 -13.21 -21.82
N GLN A 579 -23.53 -14.16 -22.68
CA GLN A 579 -22.66 -15.24 -23.19
C GLN A 579 -22.08 -14.85 -24.54
N LEU A 580 -20.75 -14.99 -24.66
CA LEU A 580 -20.02 -14.81 -25.92
C LEU A 580 -20.31 -15.98 -26.86
N ARG A 581 -20.72 -15.68 -28.10
CA ARG A 581 -21.02 -16.67 -29.15
C ARG A 581 -20.19 -16.37 -30.41
N GLU A 582 -19.85 -17.38 -31.19
CA GLU A 582 -19.16 -17.18 -32.47
C GLU A 582 -20.05 -16.51 -33.52
N GLY A 583 -19.42 -15.72 -34.42
CA GLY A 583 -20.05 -15.05 -35.56
C GLY A 583 -20.45 -13.61 -35.31
N ILE A 584 -21.18 -13.03 -36.26
CA ILE A 584 -21.62 -11.63 -36.27
C ILE A 584 -23.04 -11.50 -35.70
N ALA A 585 -23.32 -10.44 -34.94
CA ALA A 585 -24.65 -10.18 -34.37
C ALA A 585 -25.70 -9.97 -35.47
N GLN A 586 -26.85 -10.62 -35.33
CA GLN A 586 -27.94 -10.53 -36.32
C GLN A 586 -29.00 -9.51 -35.92
N ASN A 587 -29.20 -9.27 -34.62
CA ASN A 587 -30.27 -8.42 -34.09
C ASN A 587 -29.70 -7.20 -33.33
N MET A 588 -30.01 -6.00 -33.85
CA MET A 588 -29.66 -4.72 -33.23
C MET A 588 -30.92 -4.15 -32.53
N ASN A 589 -31.25 -4.63 -31.36
CA ASN A 589 -32.52 -4.48 -30.64
C ASN A 589 -32.96 -3.03 -30.26
N ALA A 590 -32.33 -2.00 -30.80
CA ALA A 590 -32.65 -0.61 -30.46
C ALA A 590 -34.09 -0.23 -30.82
N CYS A 591 -34.57 -0.63 -32.01
CA CYS A 591 -35.96 -0.37 -32.44
C CYS A 591 -36.98 -1.08 -31.55
N PHE A 592 -36.69 -2.30 -31.12
CA PHE A 592 -37.56 -3.03 -30.21
C PHE A 592 -37.68 -2.31 -28.85
N LEU A 593 -36.58 -1.84 -28.30
CA LEU A 593 -36.59 -1.05 -27.06
C LEU A 593 -37.33 0.27 -27.21
N MET A 594 -37.13 0.98 -28.31
CA MET A 594 -37.84 2.23 -28.59
C MET A 594 -39.35 2.03 -28.72
N ASN A 595 -39.77 0.92 -29.36
CA ASN A 595 -41.19 0.56 -29.44
C ASN A 595 -41.75 0.22 -28.06
N LYS A 596 -41.02 -0.58 -27.25
CA LYS A 596 -41.46 -0.96 -25.90
C LYS A 596 -41.55 0.25 -24.95
N MET A 597 -40.70 1.26 -25.14
CA MET A 597 -40.72 2.51 -24.37
C MET A 597 -41.74 3.53 -24.89
N GLY A 598 -42.46 3.22 -25.97
CA GLY A 598 -43.46 4.14 -26.58
C GLY A 598 -42.83 5.33 -27.29
N ILE A 599 -41.54 5.24 -27.65
CA ILE A 599 -40.81 6.31 -28.37
C ILE A 599 -41.11 6.26 -29.89
N LEU A 600 -41.35 5.06 -30.42
CA LEU A 600 -41.77 4.87 -31.80
C LEU A 600 -43.25 4.57 -31.83
N PHE A 601 -44.00 5.28 -32.73
CA PHE A 601 -45.36 4.94 -33.10
C PHE A 601 -45.32 4.12 -34.39
N ASN A 602 -46.00 2.97 -34.41
CA ASN A 602 -46.23 2.19 -35.63
C ASN A 602 -47.22 2.92 -36.55
#